data_c03f8977d3c5299f6acadf53cc54357b
#
_entry.id   c03f8977d3c5299f6acadf53cc54357b
#
_cell.length_a   1.000
_cell.length_b   1.000
_cell.length_c   1.000
_cell.angle_alpha   90.00
_cell.angle_beta   90.00
_cell.angle_gamma   90.00
#
_symmetry.space_group_name_H-M   'P 1'
#
loop_
_entity.id
_entity.type
_entity.pdbx_description
1 polymer ?
#
loop_
_entity_poly.entity_id
_entity_poly.type
_entity_poly.pdbx_seq_one_letter_code
_entity_poly.pdbx_strand_id
1 'polypeptide(L)'
;MASRRGATIVLTGADADRSQIDEVRRGLEGVPVVDAGGVLDLAALAALMAELDVLITSDTGPMHLAAAMGTPVVALFGPANPARYGPLAPVQRVLRVDLPCSPCGQVRLPPERCRGHVPDCMDGISVTSVVAAVMEVLDRSEADRPRARLDPGGDEPAMPSGTNARMSGAGRAGRQP
;
A
#
# COMPACT_ATOMS: atom_id res chain seq x y z
N MET A 1 8.47 -15.09 8.61
CA MET A 1 8.20 -13.76 9.20
C MET A 1 6.70 -13.47 9.27
N ALA A 2 5.99 -13.39 8.15
CA ALA A 2 4.54 -13.09 8.12
C ALA A 2 3.73 -14.01 9.03
N SER A 3 3.90 -15.31 8.95
CA SER A 3 3.20 -16.29 9.79
C SER A 3 3.43 -16.10 11.29
N ARG A 4 4.61 -15.61 11.69
CA ARG A 4 4.92 -15.39 13.13
C ARG A 4 4.25 -14.15 13.70
N ARG A 5 3.87 -13.19 12.85
CA ARG A 5 3.16 -11.96 13.25
C ARG A 5 1.66 -12.00 12.95
N GLY A 6 1.14 -13.08 12.40
CA GLY A 6 -0.26 -13.19 12.00
C GLY A 6 -0.62 -12.21 10.85
N ALA A 7 0.36 -11.85 10.03
CA ALA A 7 0.17 -10.90 8.94
C ALA A 7 -0.60 -11.52 7.78
N THR A 8 -1.45 -10.74 7.14
CA THR A 8 -2.05 -11.05 5.83
C THR A 8 -1.23 -10.37 4.73
N ILE A 9 -0.87 -11.11 3.69
CA ILE A 9 -0.18 -10.57 2.51
C ILE A 9 -1.22 -10.21 1.47
N VAL A 10 -1.16 -8.99 0.94
CA VAL A 10 -1.98 -8.56 -0.19
C VAL A 10 -1.07 -8.44 -1.41
N LEU A 11 -1.37 -9.17 -2.47
CA LEU A 11 -0.65 -9.10 -3.74
C LEU A 11 -1.43 -8.19 -4.70
N THR A 12 -0.75 -7.16 -5.21
CA THR A 12 -1.33 -6.21 -6.19
C THR A 12 -0.48 -6.17 -7.46
N GLY A 13 -1.09 -5.80 -8.57
CA GLY A 13 -0.44 -5.66 -9.87
C GLY A 13 -1.48 -5.48 -10.96
N ALA A 14 -1.04 -5.20 -12.18
CA ALA A 14 -1.89 -5.19 -13.37
C ALA A 14 -2.11 -6.62 -13.90
N ASP A 15 -3.00 -6.78 -14.87
CA ASP A 15 -3.20 -8.08 -15.55
C ASP A 15 -1.90 -8.62 -16.17
N ALA A 16 -1.04 -7.73 -16.64
CA ALA A 16 0.26 -8.10 -17.21
C ALA A 16 1.22 -8.73 -16.18
N ASP A 17 0.98 -8.52 -14.88
CA ASP A 17 1.82 -9.02 -13.80
C ASP A 17 1.34 -10.38 -13.25
N ARG A 18 0.32 -10.99 -13.89
CA ARG A 18 -0.33 -12.21 -13.39
C ARG A 18 0.65 -13.35 -13.13
N SER A 19 1.60 -13.59 -14.04
CA SER A 19 2.58 -14.66 -13.91
C SER A 19 3.50 -14.47 -12.68
N GLN A 20 3.90 -13.25 -12.39
CA GLN A 20 4.73 -12.90 -11.24
C GLN A 20 3.94 -13.02 -9.93
N ILE A 21 2.68 -12.58 -9.93
CA ILE A 21 1.78 -12.72 -8.78
C ILE A 21 1.58 -14.20 -8.43
N ASP A 22 1.34 -15.04 -9.44
CA ASP A 22 1.15 -16.49 -9.25
C ASP A 22 2.44 -17.19 -8.76
N GLU A 23 3.60 -16.71 -9.19
CA GLU A 23 4.89 -17.20 -8.70
C GLU A 23 5.09 -16.85 -7.22
N VAL A 24 4.87 -15.59 -6.84
CA VAL A 24 4.98 -15.15 -5.44
C VAL A 24 3.97 -15.90 -4.57
N ARG A 25 2.73 -16.05 -5.02
CA ARG A 25 1.67 -16.75 -4.30
C ARG A 25 2.03 -18.20 -3.99
N ARG A 26 2.66 -18.90 -4.93
CA ARG A 26 3.13 -20.29 -4.71
C ARG A 26 4.17 -20.41 -3.60
N GLY A 27 4.97 -19.36 -3.40
CA GLY A 27 5.96 -19.30 -2.31
C GLY A 27 5.37 -18.93 -0.94
N LEU A 28 4.08 -18.61 -0.83
CA LEU A 28 3.44 -18.13 0.40
C LEU A 28 2.56 -19.21 1.08
N GLU A 29 2.92 -20.48 0.96
CA GLU A 29 2.18 -21.58 1.61
C GLU A 29 2.08 -21.36 3.13
N GLY A 30 0.86 -21.53 3.67
CA GLY A 30 0.59 -21.38 5.10
C GLY A 30 0.55 -19.93 5.62
N VAL A 31 0.54 -18.93 4.71
CA VAL A 31 0.35 -17.52 5.03
C VAL A 31 -1.00 -17.05 4.45
N PRO A 32 -1.83 -16.29 5.19
CA PRO A 32 -3.02 -15.69 4.62
C PRO A 32 -2.65 -14.73 3.47
N VAL A 33 -3.20 -14.99 2.28
CA VAL A 33 -2.93 -14.19 1.07
C VAL A 33 -4.24 -13.72 0.46
N VAL A 34 -4.31 -12.42 0.18
CA VAL A 34 -5.36 -11.79 -0.64
C VAL A 34 -4.76 -11.47 -2.01
N ASP A 35 -5.32 -12.01 -3.06
CA ASP A 35 -4.92 -11.75 -4.43
C ASP A 35 -5.80 -10.64 -5.01
N ALA A 36 -5.24 -9.46 -5.20
CA ALA A 36 -5.88 -8.28 -5.76
C ALA A 36 -5.26 -7.87 -7.12
N GLY A 37 -4.55 -8.80 -7.78
CA GLY A 37 -3.93 -8.56 -9.09
C GLY A 37 -4.96 -8.40 -10.21
N GLY A 38 -4.89 -7.29 -10.95
CA GLY A 38 -5.74 -7.00 -12.11
C GLY A 38 -7.18 -6.59 -11.79
N VAL A 39 -7.59 -6.53 -10.50
CA VAL A 39 -9.00 -6.29 -10.14
C VAL A 39 -9.27 -4.90 -9.56
N LEU A 40 -8.24 -4.13 -9.28
CA LEU A 40 -8.37 -2.80 -8.66
C LEU A 40 -8.20 -1.69 -9.69
N ASP A 41 -9.16 -0.78 -9.73
CA ASP A 41 -8.95 0.52 -10.35
C ASP A 41 -8.08 1.42 -9.43
N LEU A 42 -7.75 2.62 -9.91
CA LEU A 42 -6.87 3.54 -9.16
C LEU A 42 -7.48 3.96 -7.82
N ALA A 43 -8.79 4.16 -7.76
CA ALA A 43 -9.47 4.60 -6.53
C ALA A 43 -9.50 3.46 -5.49
N ALA A 44 -9.81 2.25 -5.92
CA ALA A 44 -9.79 1.06 -5.07
C ALA A 44 -8.36 0.74 -4.60
N LEU A 45 -7.36 0.91 -5.46
CA LEU A 45 -5.95 0.74 -5.10
C LEU A 45 -5.54 1.79 -4.05
N ALA A 46 -5.95 3.06 -4.19
CA ALA A 46 -5.68 4.09 -3.20
C ALA A 46 -6.32 3.78 -1.84
N ALA A 47 -7.59 3.34 -1.84
CA ALA A 47 -8.28 2.93 -0.63
C ALA A 47 -7.58 1.73 0.05
N LEU A 48 -7.17 0.73 -0.74
CA LEU A 48 -6.38 -0.38 -0.22
C LEU A 48 -5.06 0.10 0.40
N MET A 49 -4.33 1.00 -0.29
CA MET A 49 -3.06 1.53 0.24
C MET A 49 -3.24 2.16 1.62
N ALA A 50 -4.33 2.90 1.84
CA ALA A 50 -4.62 3.54 3.13
C ALA A 50 -4.81 2.53 4.30
N GLU A 51 -5.20 1.31 4.00
CA GLU A 51 -5.44 0.24 4.98
C GLU A 51 -4.20 -0.62 5.27
N LEU A 52 -3.13 -0.50 4.47
CA LEU A 52 -1.93 -1.29 4.67
C LEU A 52 -1.07 -0.79 5.84
N ASP A 53 -0.54 -1.69 6.63
CA ASP A 53 0.47 -1.37 7.66
C ASP A 53 1.83 -1.04 7.04
N VAL A 54 2.15 -1.64 5.88
CA VAL A 54 3.36 -1.37 5.11
C VAL A 54 3.21 -1.84 3.66
N LEU A 55 3.72 -1.06 2.72
CA LEU A 55 3.89 -1.48 1.33
C LEU A 55 5.36 -1.81 1.05
N ILE A 56 5.60 -2.98 0.44
CA ILE A 56 6.90 -3.35 -0.13
C ILE A 56 6.77 -3.23 -1.65
N THR A 57 7.61 -2.43 -2.29
CA THR A 57 7.50 -2.17 -3.73
C THR A 57 8.83 -1.72 -4.34
N SER A 58 8.94 -1.81 -5.65
CA SER A 58 10.00 -1.13 -6.40
C SER A 58 9.62 0.33 -6.71
N ASP A 59 10.50 1.07 -7.42
CA ASP A 59 10.22 2.42 -7.93
C ASP A 59 9.11 2.38 -9.00
N THR A 60 7.86 2.49 -8.56
CA THR A 60 6.64 2.38 -9.38
C THR A 60 5.55 3.35 -8.94
N GLY A 61 4.52 3.54 -9.76
CA GLY A 61 3.36 4.37 -9.42
C GLY A 61 2.71 4.02 -8.07
N PRO A 62 2.46 2.75 -7.75
CA PRO A 62 1.94 2.33 -6.45
C PRO A 62 2.76 2.81 -5.24
N MET A 63 4.08 2.95 -5.36
CA MET A 63 4.93 3.52 -4.31
C MET A 63 4.52 4.95 -3.95
N HIS A 64 4.34 5.77 -4.98
CA HIS A 64 3.94 7.18 -4.78
C HIS A 64 2.50 7.31 -4.29
N LEU A 65 1.62 6.42 -4.77
CA LEU A 65 0.24 6.37 -4.30
C LEU A 65 0.18 6.04 -2.81
N ALA A 66 0.89 5.00 -2.37
CA ALA A 66 0.98 4.63 -0.96
C ALA A 66 1.53 5.77 -0.10
N ALA A 67 2.61 6.42 -0.56
CA ALA A 67 3.16 7.59 0.12
C ALA A 67 2.15 8.73 0.27
N ALA A 68 1.35 9.01 -0.78
CA ALA A 68 0.28 10.00 -0.75
C ALA A 68 -0.88 9.63 0.19
N MET A 69 -1.14 8.33 0.36
CA MET A 69 -2.14 7.82 1.30
C MET A 69 -1.63 7.73 2.75
N GLY A 70 -0.36 8.08 3.00
CA GLY A 70 0.24 8.02 4.33
C GLY A 70 0.72 6.63 4.74
N THR A 71 0.70 5.68 3.83
CA THR A 71 1.13 4.29 4.07
C THR A 71 2.64 4.23 4.26
N PRO A 72 3.15 3.53 5.28
CA PRO A 72 4.58 3.25 5.43
C PRO A 72 5.13 2.44 4.23
N VAL A 73 6.33 2.77 3.75
CA VAL A 73 6.88 2.20 2.53
C VAL A 73 8.27 1.62 2.73
N VAL A 74 8.49 0.39 2.26
CA VAL A 74 9.80 -0.18 2.00
C VAL A 74 10.00 -0.24 0.48
N ALA A 75 10.88 0.63 -0.04
CA ALA A 75 11.10 0.80 -1.47
C ALA A 75 12.42 0.17 -1.92
N LEU A 76 12.37 -0.63 -2.98
CA LEU A 76 13.51 -1.31 -3.58
C LEU A 76 13.96 -0.54 -4.81
N PHE A 77 15.17 0.01 -4.77
CA PHE A 77 15.73 0.83 -5.84
C PHE A 77 16.91 0.15 -6.54
N GLY A 78 16.79 0.02 -7.82
CA GLY A 78 17.86 -0.48 -8.69
C GLY A 78 18.45 0.65 -9.56
N PRO A 79 17.98 0.79 -10.83
CA PRO A 79 18.55 1.74 -11.78
C PRO A 79 18.15 3.20 -11.51
N ALA A 80 17.05 3.45 -10.82
CA ALA A 80 16.55 4.78 -10.55
C ALA A 80 17.30 5.47 -9.39
N ASN A 81 17.30 6.80 -9.38
CA ASN A 81 17.91 7.60 -8.33
C ASN A 81 16.90 7.86 -7.20
N PRO A 82 17.09 7.28 -6.01
CA PRO A 82 16.13 7.45 -4.91
C PRO A 82 16.10 8.88 -4.35
N ALA A 83 17.15 9.67 -4.52
CA ALA A 83 17.14 11.09 -4.14
C ALA A 83 16.16 11.92 -5.00
N ARG A 84 15.84 11.43 -6.22
CA ARG A 84 14.90 12.09 -7.12
C ARG A 84 13.51 11.46 -7.10
N TYR A 85 13.45 10.15 -6.97
CA TYR A 85 12.23 9.37 -7.16
C TYR A 85 11.81 8.59 -5.90
N GLY A 86 12.48 8.79 -4.77
CA GLY A 86 12.13 8.12 -3.52
C GLY A 86 10.72 8.47 -3.03
N PRO A 87 10.11 7.61 -2.23
CA PRO A 87 8.78 7.86 -1.67
C PRO A 87 8.83 9.03 -0.69
N LEU A 88 7.74 9.80 -0.62
CA LEU A 88 7.54 10.88 0.36
C LEU A 88 6.59 10.39 1.47
N ALA A 89 6.76 9.15 1.92
CA ALA A 89 5.95 8.58 2.98
C ALA A 89 6.41 9.05 4.38
N PRO A 90 5.50 9.16 5.36
CA PRO A 90 5.85 9.59 6.72
C PRO A 90 6.84 8.64 7.38
N VAL A 91 6.71 7.34 7.15
CA VAL A 91 7.67 6.30 7.56
C VAL A 91 8.12 5.53 6.33
N GLN A 92 9.41 5.50 6.07
CA GLN A 92 9.94 4.85 4.87
C GLN A 92 11.35 4.28 5.07
N ARG A 93 11.66 3.26 4.27
CA ARG A 93 13.02 2.74 4.07
C ARG A 93 13.25 2.50 2.58
N VAL A 94 14.37 3.03 2.09
CA VAL A 94 14.83 2.76 0.72
C VAL A 94 16.00 1.81 0.79
N LEU A 95 15.89 0.70 0.09
CA LEU A 95 16.95 -0.30 -0.06
C LEU A 95 17.52 -0.24 -1.48
N ARG A 96 18.84 -0.24 -1.57
CA ARG A 96 19.60 -0.31 -2.82
C ARG A 96 20.93 -0.99 -2.59
N VAL A 97 21.50 -1.50 -3.67
CA VAL A 97 22.89 -1.97 -3.68
C VAL A 97 23.78 -0.84 -4.18
N ASP A 98 24.90 -0.62 -3.50
CA ASP A 98 25.88 0.38 -3.90
C ASP A 98 26.82 -0.22 -4.97
N LEU A 99 26.46 0.02 -6.24
CA LEU A 99 27.21 -0.39 -7.40
C LEU A 99 27.75 0.84 -8.15
N PRO A 100 28.95 0.76 -8.76
CA PRO A 100 29.49 1.87 -9.54
C PRO A 100 28.58 2.35 -10.68
N CYS A 101 27.68 1.49 -11.15
CA CYS A 101 26.73 1.79 -12.21
C CYS A 101 25.32 2.15 -11.71
N SER A 102 25.05 2.15 -10.41
CA SER A 102 23.73 2.47 -9.86
C SER A 102 23.80 3.73 -8.99
N PRO A 103 22.92 4.72 -9.19
CA PRO A 103 21.79 4.75 -10.14
C PRO A 103 22.26 5.07 -11.57
N CYS A 104 21.78 4.34 -12.57
CA CYS A 104 22.11 4.61 -13.98
C CYS A 104 20.98 5.29 -14.77
N GLY A 105 19.75 5.28 -14.28
CA GLY A 105 18.59 5.88 -14.94
C GLY A 105 18.13 5.18 -16.23
N GLN A 106 18.76 4.06 -16.60
CA GLN A 106 18.48 3.36 -17.87
C GLN A 106 17.41 2.26 -17.70
N VAL A 107 16.23 2.64 -17.23
CA VAL A 107 15.15 1.68 -16.96
C VAL A 107 14.52 1.17 -18.25
N ARG A 108 14.31 2.06 -19.25
CA ARG A 108 13.64 1.68 -20.50
C ARG A 108 14.55 0.99 -21.52
N LEU A 109 15.81 1.34 -21.51
CA LEU A 109 16.83 0.78 -22.40
C LEU A 109 18.00 0.30 -21.55
N PRO A 110 17.85 -0.84 -20.86
CA PRO A 110 18.92 -1.37 -20.01
C PRO A 110 20.17 -1.66 -20.82
N PRO A 111 21.37 -1.42 -20.25
CA PRO A 111 22.62 -1.79 -20.86
C PRO A 111 22.66 -3.29 -21.20
N GLU A 112 23.46 -3.67 -22.19
CA GLU A 112 23.54 -5.07 -22.64
C GLU A 112 23.85 -6.03 -21.49
N ARG A 113 24.73 -5.63 -20.55
CA ARG A 113 25.06 -6.39 -19.34
C ARG A 113 23.87 -6.67 -18.39
N CYS A 114 22.75 -5.92 -18.54
CA CYS A 114 21.56 -6.06 -17.72
C CYS A 114 20.38 -6.71 -18.47
N ARG A 115 20.63 -7.22 -19.70
CA ARG A 115 19.59 -7.86 -20.50
C ARG A 115 19.51 -9.35 -20.24
N GLY A 116 18.30 -9.88 -20.21
CA GLY A 116 18.08 -11.33 -20.11
C GLY A 116 18.18 -11.92 -18.69
N HIS A 117 18.41 -11.08 -17.67
CA HIS A 117 18.39 -11.48 -16.27
C HIS A 117 17.92 -10.32 -15.38
N VAL A 118 17.65 -10.60 -14.10
CA VAL A 118 17.40 -9.55 -13.11
C VAL A 118 18.69 -8.73 -12.95
N PRO A 119 18.65 -7.38 -13.11
CA PRO A 119 19.84 -6.56 -12.97
C PRO A 119 20.48 -6.69 -11.58
N ASP A 120 21.82 -6.73 -11.50
CA ASP A 120 22.60 -6.89 -10.25
C ASP A 120 22.19 -5.89 -9.16
N CYS A 121 21.77 -4.67 -9.55
CA CYS A 121 21.30 -3.64 -8.62
C CYS A 121 19.96 -3.97 -7.96
N MET A 122 19.21 -4.92 -8.49
CA MET A 122 17.99 -5.46 -7.87
C MET A 122 18.27 -6.80 -7.21
N ASP A 123 18.98 -7.70 -7.90
CA ASP A 123 19.30 -9.04 -7.41
C ASP A 123 20.16 -9.01 -6.12
N GLY A 124 21.03 -8.02 -6.01
CA GLY A 124 21.85 -7.82 -4.81
C GLY A 124 21.10 -7.34 -3.57
N ILE A 125 19.81 -6.96 -3.67
CA ILE A 125 19.01 -6.60 -2.49
C ILE A 125 18.59 -7.88 -1.77
N SER A 126 19.24 -8.17 -0.66
CA SER A 126 19.01 -9.44 0.05
C SER A 126 17.63 -9.50 0.73
N VAL A 127 17.02 -10.67 0.77
CA VAL A 127 15.78 -10.92 1.51
C VAL A 127 15.93 -10.52 3.00
N THR A 128 17.09 -10.77 3.60
CA THR A 128 17.37 -10.41 4.98
C THR A 128 17.28 -8.89 5.20
N SER A 129 17.85 -8.09 4.27
CA SER A 129 17.76 -6.63 4.37
C SER A 129 16.34 -6.11 4.19
N VAL A 130 15.54 -6.72 3.31
CA VAL A 130 14.12 -6.37 3.14
C VAL A 130 13.33 -6.68 4.41
N VAL A 131 13.52 -7.88 4.97
CA VAL A 131 12.84 -8.27 6.22
C VAL A 131 13.20 -7.32 7.37
N ALA A 132 14.47 -6.97 7.52
CA ALA A 132 14.91 -6.02 8.55
C ALA A 132 14.27 -4.64 8.37
N ALA A 133 14.22 -4.14 7.13
CA ALA A 133 13.60 -2.85 6.82
C ALA A 133 12.09 -2.85 7.09
N VAL A 134 11.38 -3.93 6.76
CA VAL A 134 9.95 -4.07 7.05
C VAL A 134 9.70 -4.04 8.57
N MET A 135 10.51 -4.75 9.34
CA MET A 135 10.39 -4.75 10.80
C MET A 135 10.61 -3.36 11.38
N GLU A 136 11.67 -2.67 10.95
CA GLU A 136 11.96 -1.29 11.37
C GLU A 136 10.81 -0.33 11.04
N VAL A 137 10.25 -0.43 9.82
CA VAL A 137 9.15 0.43 9.37
C VAL A 137 7.88 0.17 10.19
N LEU A 138 7.54 -1.09 10.45
CA LEU A 138 6.38 -1.45 11.28
C LEU A 138 6.54 -0.94 12.72
N ASP A 139 7.70 -1.16 13.35
CA ASP A 139 7.95 -0.73 14.72
C ASP A 139 7.87 0.81 14.86
N ARG A 140 8.39 1.56 13.87
CA ARG A 140 8.27 3.02 13.81
C ARG A 140 6.84 3.49 13.58
N SER A 141 6.11 2.85 12.66
CA SER A 141 4.72 3.18 12.38
C SER A 141 3.82 2.94 13.59
N GLU A 142 4.04 1.87 14.35
CA GLU A 142 3.31 1.61 15.58
C GLU A 142 3.60 2.68 16.65
N ALA A 143 4.85 3.16 16.76
CA ALA A 143 5.24 4.21 17.70
C ALA A 143 4.61 5.57 17.34
N ASP A 144 4.44 5.86 16.05
CA ASP A 144 3.87 7.12 15.56
C ASP A 144 2.33 7.12 15.51
N ARG A 145 1.68 5.95 15.64
CA ARG A 145 0.21 5.89 15.74
C ARG A 145 -0.23 6.62 17.00
N PRO A 146 -1.13 7.64 16.92
CA PRO A 146 -1.74 8.22 18.11
C PRO A 146 -2.36 7.07 18.90
N ARG A 147 -1.94 6.89 20.15
CA ARG A 147 -2.64 5.97 21.06
C ARG A 147 -4.07 6.49 21.14
N ALA A 148 -4.99 5.85 20.43
CA ALA A 148 -6.40 6.04 20.66
C ALA A 148 -6.60 5.76 22.14
N ARG A 149 -6.81 6.80 22.94
CA ARG A 149 -7.30 6.63 24.31
C ARG A 149 -8.62 5.89 24.13
N LEU A 150 -8.63 4.63 24.48
CA LEU A 150 -9.85 3.97 24.86
C LEU A 150 -10.27 4.69 26.15
N ASP A 151 -11.08 5.73 26.02
CA ASP A 151 -11.86 6.23 27.13
C ASP A 151 -12.93 5.17 27.41
N PRO A 152 -12.81 4.41 28.52
CA PRO A 152 -13.86 3.48 28.93
C PRO A 152 -14.93 4.27 29.68
N GLY A 153 -15.65 5.16 28.99
CA GLY A 153 -16.68 5.98 29.62
C GLY A 153 -16.98 7.24 28.83
N GLY A 154 -17.44 7.11 27.61
CA GLY A 154 -18.06 8.18 26.86
C GLY A 154 -19.56 7.98 26.88
N ASP A 155 -20.28 8.82 27.64
CA ASP A 155 -21.74 8.94 27.65
C ASP A 155 -22.29 8.89 26.23
N GLU A 156 -23.15 7.92 26.00
CA GLU A 156 -24.00 7.83 24.81
C GLU A 156 -24.84 9.11 24.76
N PRO A 157 -24.74 9.94 23.69
CA PRO A 157 -25.59 11.13 23.59
C PRO A 157 -27.05 10.68 23.49
N ALA A 158 -27.85 11.03 24.50
CA ALA A 158 -29.26 10.78 24.51
C ALA A 158 -29.91 11.34 23.24
N MET A 159 -30.51 10.46 22.45
CA MET A 159 -31.29 10.82 21.27
C MET A 159 -32.48 11.69 21.70
N PRO A 160 -32.68 12.86 21.10
CA PRO A 160 -33.86 13.66 21.41
C PRO A 160 -35.12 12.91 20.94
N SER A 161 -36.05 12.69 21.85
CA SER A 161 -37.34 12.12 21.56
C SER A 161 -38.11 13.04 20.62
N GLY A 162 -38.16 12.68 19.34
CA GLY A 162 -38.86 13.39 18.29
C GLY A 162 -40.37 13.32 18.51
N THR A 163 -40.96 14.43 18.85
CA THR A 163 -42.40 14.68 18.90
C THR A 163 -43.02 14.56 17.50
N ASN A 164 -43.90 13.61 17.36
CA ASN A 164 -44.66 13.31 16.16
C ASN A 164 -45.66 14.45 15.89
N ALA A 165 -45.37 15.41 15.02
CA ALA A 165 -46.28 16.41 14.52
C ALA A 165 -47.03 15.84 13.31
N ARG A 166 -48.28 15.45 13.54
CA ARG A 166 -49.29 15.16 12.51
C ARG A 166 -49.50 16.42 11.67
N MET A 167 -49.19 16.39 10.40
CA MET A 167 -49.77 17.36 9.45
C MET A 167 -50.95 16.72 8.73
N SER A 168 -52.11 17.18 9.13
CA SER A 168 -53.41 16.96 8.49
C SER A 168 -53.46 17.66 7.13
N GLY A 169 -54.13 17.00 6.18
CA GLY A 169 -54.26 17.44 4.81
C GLY A 169 -55.28 18.58 4.56
N ALA A 170 -55.17 19.16 3.40
CA ALA A 170 -56.20 19.77 2.54
C ALA A 170 -55.48 20.07 1.21
N GLY A 171 -55.82 19.61 0.02
CA GLY A 171 -57.12 19.62 -0.60
C GLY A 171 -57.15 20.62 -1.75
N ARG A 172 -57.42 20.13 -2.98
CA ARG A 172 -57.92 20.83 -4.21
C ARG A 172 -56.84 21.37 -5.17
N ALA A 173 -56.79 20.82 -6.33
CA ALA A 173 -57.67 20.83 -7.49
C ALA A 173 -57.26 21.93 -8.52
N GLY A 174 -57.01 21.51 -9.77
CA GLY A 174 -57.59 22.23 -10.85
C GLY A 174 -56.72 22.63 -12.04
N ARG A 175 -56.87 21.87 -13.13
CA ARG A 175 -57.01 22.31 -14.54
C ARG A 175 -55.76 22.56 -15.37
N GLN A 176 -55.75 21.69 -16.35
CA GLN A 176 -55.25 21.93 -17.72
C GLN A 176 -55.93 23.13 -18.41
N PRO A 177 -55.44 23.63 -19.58
CA PRO A 177 -55.24 22.86 -20.79
C PRO A 177 -53.75 22.77 -21.21
#